data_2d11ca2884693f1335346db846e9be88
#
_entry.id   2d11ca2884693f1335346db846e9be88
#
_cell.length_a   1.000
_cell.length_b   1.000
_cell.length_c   1.000
_cell.angle_alpha   90.00
_cell.angle_beta   90.00
_cell.angle_gamma   90.00
#
_symmetry.space_group_name_H-M   'P 1'
#
loop_
_entity.id
_entity.type
_entity.pdbx_description
1 polymer ?
#
loop_
_entity_poly.entity_id
_entity_poly.type
_entity_poly.pdbx_seq_one_letter_code
_entity_poly.pdbx_strand_id
1 'polypeptide(L)'
;MMLPTRRTLFARLFAASAASLVAFRSPAGAATAAGGDGVPKVAYHLADLDKVNFVLGNIENDIVGEGGPDKVHIVLVVHGPALAMFQTAKTNADITRRLSRIADAGVGLNACGNTMKAQNIEVADLLPGFVRVDEGGVVRLARLQAEGYAYLRP
;
A
#
# COMPACT_ATOMS: atom_id res chain seq x y z
N MET A 1 -73.40 -53.51 -1.36
CA MET A 1 -71.95 -53.65 -1.24
C MET A 1 -71.28 -52.53 -2.06
N MET A 2 -71.19 -51.34 -1.50
CA MET A 2 -70.68 -50.17 -2.14
C MET A 2 -69.85 -49.41 -1.12
N LEU A 3 -68.59 -49.18 -1.42
CA LEU A 3 -67.58 -48.52 -0.59
C LEU A 3 -67.87 -47.01 -0.53
N PRO A 4 -67.72 -46.35 0.61
CA PRO A 4 -67.86 -44.91 0.71
C PRO A 4 -66.59 -44.17 0.38
N THR A 5 -66.75 -43.12 -0.38
CA THR A 5 -65.77 -42.14 -0.85
C THR A 5 -65.24 -41.28 0.32
N ARG A 6 -63.92 -41.26 0.50
CA ARG A 6 -63.25 -40.40 1.47
C ARG A 6 -63.23 -38.98 0.94
N ARG A 7 -63.96 -38.10 1.50
CA ARG A 7 -63.82 -36.65 1.44
C ARG A 7 -63.91 -36.12 2.86
N THR A 8 -62.78 -35.92 3.48
CA THR A 8 -62.68 -35.18 4.74
C THR A 8 -61.71 -34.02 4.56
N LEU A 9 -62.26 -32.84 4.64
CA LEU A 9 -61.93 -31.77 5.54
C LEU A 9 -60.46 -31.65 5.86
N PHE A 10 -59.81 -30.67 5.21
CA PHE A 10 -58.66 -29.99 5.79
C PHE A 10 -59.11 -28.60 6.23
N ALA A 11 -59.37 -28.49 7.51
CA ALA A 11 -59.58 -27.22 8.19
C ALA A 11 -58.29 -26.36 8.18
N ARG A 12 -58.51 -25.12 7.90
CA ARG A 12 -57.54 -24.03 7.80
C ARG A 12 -56.81 -23.82 9.14
N LEU A 13 -55.49 -23.87 9.11
CA LEU A 13 -54.65 -23.20 10.09
C LEU A 13 -53.72 -22.25 9.32
N PHE A 14 -54.12 -20.98 9.26
CA PHE A 14 -53.24 -19.91 8.87
C PHE A 14 -52.33 -19.61 10.07
N ALA A 15 -51.11 -20.13 10.04
CA ALA A 15 -50.03 -19.67 10.90
C ALA A 15 -49.37 -18.47 10.21
N ALA A 16 -49.57 -17.30 10.78
CA ALA A 16 -48.86 -16.08 10.35
C ALA A 16 -47.38 -16.18 10.70
N SER A 17 -46.56 -16.53 9.73
CA SER A 17 -45.11 -16.44 9.84
C SER A 17 -44.70 -14.99 9.62
N ALA A 18 -44.45 -14.25 10.70
CA ALA A 18 -43.78 -12.98 10.65
C ALA A 18 -42.33 -13.20 10.18
N ALA A 19 -42.06 -12.97 8.91
CA ALA A 19 -40.74 -12.94 8.37
C ALA A 19 -40.00 -11.69 8.89
N SER A 20 -39.21 -11.87 9.95
CA SER A 20 -38.27 -10.84 10.40
C SER A 20 -37.18 -10.69 9.34
N LEU A 21 -37.30 -9.67 8.51
CA LEU A 21 -36.24 -9.19 7.65
C LEU A 21 -35.12 -8.63 8.55
N VAL A 22 -34.18 -9.49 8.92
CA VAL A 22 -32.89 -9.05 9.47
C VAL A 22 -32.14 -8.41 8.32
N ALA A 23 -32.22 -7.09 8.21
CA ALA A 23 -31.37 -6.31 7.34
C ALA A 23 -29.94 -6.44 7.85
N PHE A 24 -29.14 -7.31 7.23
CA PHE A 24 -27.68 -7.27 7.35
C PHE A 24 -27.21 -5.93 6.77
N ARG A 25 -27.16 -4.92 7.61
CA ARG A 25 -26.33 -3.75 7.34
C ARG A 25 -24.89 -4.22 7.46
N SER A 26 -24.26 -4.54 6.33
CA SER A 26 -22.82 -4.53 6.24
C SER A 26 -22.37 -3.14 6.63
N PRO A 27 -21.55 -2.96 7.66
CA PRO A 27 -20.87 -1.71 7.81
C PRO A 27 -19.91 -1.62 6.62
N ALA A 28 -20.27 -0.81 5.61
CA ALA A 28 -19.27 -0.23 4.75
C ALA A 28 -18.40 0.61 5.69
N GLY A 29 -17.42 -0.04 6.28
CA GLY A 29 -16.34 0.63 6.97
C GLY A 29 -15.64 1.47 5.91
N ALA A 30 -16.06 2.72 5.76
CA ALA A 30 -15.15 3.74 5.32
C ALA A 30 -13.95 3.58 6.27
N ALA A 31 -12.80 3.16 5.73
CA ALA A 31 -11.54 3.32 6.42
C ALA A 31 -11.41 4.82 6.63
N THR A 32 -11.90 5.30 7.74
CA THR A 32 -11.54 6.58 8.30
C THR A 32 -10.02 6.45 8.43
N ALA A 33 -9.29 7.15 7.57
CA ALA A 33 -7.92 7.47 7.85
C ALA A 33 -7.91 7.91 9.30
N ALA A 34 -7.22 7.17 10.15
CA ALA A 34 -7.08 7.52 11.54
C ALA A 34 -6.46 8.91 11.56
N GLY A 35 -7.29 9.93 11.78
CA GLY A 35 -6.85 11.25 12.16
C GLY A 35 -6.20 11.12 13.53
N GLY A 36 -4.97 10.62 13.56
CA GLY A 36 -4.09 10.78 14.69
C GLY A 36 -3.54 12.20 14.61
N ASP A 37 -3.41 12.86 15.75
CA ASP A 37 -2.78 14.18 15.91
C ASP A 37 -1.28 14.20 15.55
N GLY A 38 -0.84 13.27 14.69
CA GLY A 38 0.53 13.06 14.25
C GLY A 38 0.74 13.42 12.79
N VAL A 39 1.99 13.71 12.44
CA VAL A 39 2.44 13.93 11.07
C VAL A 39 2.10 12.69 10.22
N PRO A 40 1.45 12.84 9.05
CA PRO A 40 1.14 11.74 8.14
C PRO A 40 2.38 10.91 7.81
N LYS A 41 2.18 9.59 7.65
CA LYS A 41 3.26 8.65 7.31
C LYS A 41 2.90 7.91 6.03
N VAL A 42 3.79 7.91 5.06
CA VAL A 42 3.56 7.31 3.74
C VAL A 42 4.70 6.39 3.34
N ALA A 43 4.39 5.17 2.95
CA ALA A 43 5.32 4.20 2.39
C ALA A 43 5.08 4.07 0.89
N TYR A 44 5.97 4.60 0.07
CA TYR A 44 5.98 4.43 -1.37
C TYR A 44 6.66 3.12 -1.75
N HIS A 45 5.99 2.33 -2.58
CA HIS A 45 6.50 1.09 -3.12
C HIS A 45 6.86 1.25 -4.59
N LEU A 46 8.13 1.02 -4.94
CA LEU A 46 8.63 1.09 -6.31
C LEU A 46 9.32 -0.21 -6.70
N ALA A 47 8.75 -0.92 -7.68
CA ALA A 47 9.31 -2.14 -8.25
C ALA A 47 9.52 -2.04 -9.76
N ASP A 48 8.70 -1.26 -10.45
CA ASP A 48 8.60 -1.21 -11.89
C ASP A 48 9.53 -0.15 -12.47
N LEU A 49 10.36 -0.54 -13.44
CA LEU A 49 11.41 0.29 -14.01
C LEU A 49 10.86 1.57 -14.69
N ASP A 50 9.74 1.43 -15.38
CA ASP A 50 9.07 2.51 -16.12
C ASP A 50 8.36 3.51 -15.20
N LYS A 51 8.19 3.16 -13.92
CA LYS A 51 7.53 4.00 -12.91
C LYS A 51 8.47 4.91 -12.12
N VAL A 52 9.79 4.77 -12.28
CA VAL A 52 10.76 5.49 -11.47
C VAL A 52 10.49 7.01 -11.45
N ASN A 53 10.41 7.65 -12.61
CA ASN A 53 10.17 9.10 -12.68
C ASN A 53 8.80 9.50 -12.15
N PHE A 54 7.78 8.66 -12.37
CA PHE A 54 6.42 8.91 -11.91
C PHE A 54 6.35 8.89 -10.37
N VAL A 55 6.96 7.87 -9.75
CA VAL A 55 7.00 7.75 -8.28
C VAL A 55 7.79 8.88 -7.64
N LEU A 56 8.96 9.25 -8.19
CA LEU A 56 9.72 10.39 -7.68
C LEU A 56 8.91 11.69 -7.75
N GLY A 57 8.17 11.90 -8.86
CA GLY A 57 7.27 13.05 -8.99
C GLY A 57 6.13 13.04 -7.98
N ASN A 58 5.55 11.87 -7.70
CA ASN A 58 4.49 11.75 -6.69
C ASN A 58 5.00 12.06 -5.28
N ILE A 59 6.20 11.62 -4.93
CA ILE A 59 6.82 11.97 -3.65
C ILE A 59 7.06 13.48 -3.53
N GLU A 60 7.57 14.13 -4.60
CA GLU A 60 7.75 15.59 -4.63
C GLU A 60 6.40 16.31 -4.43
N ASN A 61 5.34 15.85 -5.11
CA ASN A 61 3.99 16.41 -5.00
C ASN A 61 3.37 16.18 -3.61
N ASP A 62 3.61 15.02 -3.00
CA ASP A 62 3.14 14.69 -1.67
C ASP A 62 3.74 15.64 -0.62
N ILE A 63 5.06 15.84 -0.65
CA ILE A 63 5.76 16.80 0.22
C ILE A 63 5.16 18.21 0.07
N VAL A 64 4.92 18.66 -1.17
CA VAL A 64 4.33 19.99 -1.41
C VAL A 64 2.87 20.04 -0.95
N GLY A 65 2.09 18.99 -1.22
CA GLY A 65 0.67 18.89 -0.86
C GLY A 65 0.43 18.90 0.65
N GLU A 66 1.31 18.28 1.42
CA GLU A 66 1.27 18.27 2.88
C GLU A 66 1.80 19.58 3.52
N GLY A 67 2.38 20.47 2.72
CA GLY A 67 2.86 21.78 3.18
C GLY A 67 4.34 21.82 3.56
N GLY A 68 5.11 20.80 3.16
CA GLY A 68 6.57 20.78 3.31
C GLY A 68 7.13 19.49 3.94
N PRO A 69 8.47 19.35 3.94
CA PRO A 69 9.13 18.13 4.36
C PRO A 69 8.91 17.75 5.84
N ASP A 70 8.69 18.74 6.71
CA ASP A 70 8.43 18.52 8.14
C ASP A 70 6.97 18.12 8.44
N LYS A 71 6.11 18.08 7.41
CA LYS A 71 4.68 17.83 7.52
C LYS A 71 4.27 16.43 7.11
N VAL A 72 5.19 15.62 6.60
CA VAL A 72 4.95 14.23 6.21
C VAL A 72 6.19 13.38 6.42
N HIS A 73 6.02 12.15 6.92
CA HIS A 73 7.08 11.15 6.98
C HIS A 73 6.96 10.20 5.81
N ILE A 74 7.92 10.24 4.89
CA ILE A 74 7.92 9.40 3.69
C ILE A 74 9.06 8.39 3.74
N VAL A 75 8.75 7.14 3.40
CA VAL A 75 9.75 6.10 3.11
C VAL A 75 9.51 5.55 1.71
N LEU A 76 10.52 5.61 0.87
CA LEU A 76 10.55 4.97 -0.44
C LEU A 76 11.24 3.60 -0.32
N VAL A 77 10.50 2.53 -0.61
CA VAL A 77 11.03 1.16 -0.66
C VAL A 77 11.16 0.73 -2.10
N VAL A 78 12.41 0.49 -2.55
CA VAL A 78 12.72 0.10 -3.92
C VAL A 78 13.18 -1.35 -3.98
N HIS A 79 12.59 -2.13 -4.88
CA HIS A 79 13.02 -3.49 -5.18
C HIS A 79 12.80 -3.86 -6.65
N GLY A 80 13.15 -5.10 -7.04
CA GLY A 80 12.98 -5.58 -8.41
C GLY A 80 13.73 -4.75 -9.45
N PRO A 81 13.24 -4.68 -10.69
CA PRO A 81 13.91 -3.99 -11.79
C PRO A 81 14.18 -2.51 -11.55
N ALA A 82 13.32 -1.82 -10.79
CA ALA A 82 13.46 -0.39 -10.53
C ALA A 82 14.77 -0.03 -9.83
N LEU A 83 15.31 -0.93 -9.00
CA LEU A 83 16.53 -0.66 -8.24
C LEU A 83 17.75 -0.40 -9.15
N ALA A 84 17.77 -0.99 -10.35
CA ALA A 84 18.84 -0.80 -11.31
C ALA A 84 19.01 0.67 -11.73
N MET A 85 17.93 1.45 -11.78
CA MET A 85 17.99 2.87 -12.17
C MET A 85 18.62 3.79 -11.13
N PHE A 86 18.80 3.30 -9.92
CA PHE A 86 19.43 4.04 -8.84
C PHE A 86 20.92 3.70 -8.69
N GLN A 87 21.48 2.84 -9.55
CA GLN A 87 22.94 2.64 -9.61
C GLN A 87 23.61 3.84 -10.26
N THR A 88 24.69 4.32 -9.67
CA THR A 88 25.48 5.44 -10.20
C THR A 88 25.89 5.25 -11.65
N ALA A 89 26.20 4.01 -12.06
CA ALA A 89 26.60 3.67 -13.43
C ALA A 89 25.44 3.61 -14.43
N LYS A 90 24.17 3.56 -13.98
CA LYS A 90 23.00 3.34 -14.85
C LYS A 90 21.97 4.47 -14.78
N THR A 91 22.06 5.32 -13.78
CA THR A 91 21.15 6.44 -13.57
C THR A 91 21.35 7.54 -14.61
N ASN A 92 20.49 8.54 -14.60
CA ASN A 92 20.62 9.76 -15.38
C ASN A 92 20.57 11.00 -14.47
N ALA A 93 20.96 12.15 -15.02
CA ALA A 93 21.04 13.40 -14.27
C ALA A 93 19.69 13.86 -13.67
N ASP A 94 18.56 13.50 -14.29
CA ASP A 94 17.24 13.87 -13.79
C ASP A 94 16.89 13.05 -12.54
N ILE A 95 17.03 11.73 -12.60
CA ILE A 95 16.80 10.84 -11.47
C ILE A 95 17.74 11.19 -10.31
N THR A 96 19.02 11.42 -10.59
CA THR A 96 20.01 11.81 -9.57
C THR A 96 19.59 13.09 -8.86
N ARG A 97 19.22 14.13 -9.61
CA ARG A 97 18.79 15.41 -9.05
C ARG A 97 17.51 15.28 -8.21
N ARG A 98 16.52 14.54 -8.70
CA ARG A 98 15.26 14.31 -8.00
C ARG A 98 15.45 13.52 -6.72
N LEU A 99 16.23 12.43 -6.80
CA LEU A 99 16.54 11.62 -5.62
C LEU A 99 17.26 12.44 -4.54
N SER A 100 18.24 13.28 -4.94
CA SER A 100 18.92 14.17 -3.99
C SER A 100 17.92 15.08 -3.28
N ARG A 101 17.02 15.75 -4.02
CA ARG A 101 16.03 16.64 -3.42
C ARG A 101 15.11 15.95 -2.42
N ILE A 102 14.61 14.75 -2.74
CA ILE A 102 13.73 14.03 -1.81
C ILE A 102 14.51 13.47 -0.61
N ALA A 103 15.77 13.07 -0.79
CA ALA A 103 16.63 12.67 0.32
C ALA A 103 16.93 13.86 1.25
N ASP A 104 17.25 15.03 0.68
CA ASP A 104 17.47 16.28 1.44
C ASP A 104 16.20 16.73 2.18
N ALA A 105 15.02 16.40 1.65
CA ALA A 105 13.73 16.59 2.30
C ALA A 105 13.40 15.54 3.39
N GLY A 106 14.34 14.64 3.71
CA GLY A 106 14.18 13.66 4.80
C GLY A 106 13.44 12.37 4.41
N VAL A 107 13.23 12.12 3.12
CA VAL A 107 12.64 10.84 2.67
C VAL A 107 13.60 9.69 2.93
N GLY A 108 13.14 8.68 3.66
CA GLY A 108 13.90 7.45 3.89
C GLY A 108 14.00 6.61 2.62
N LEU A 109 15.22 6.37 2.12
CA LEU A 109 15.46 5.58 0.92
C LEU A 109 15.86 4.15 1.30
N ASN A 110 15.01 3.17 1.04
CA ASN A 110 15.22 1.76 1.37
C ASN A 110 15.42 0.92 0.12
N ALA A 111 16.57 0.23 0.01
CA ALA A 111 16.89 -0.72 -1.05
C ALA A 111 16.71 -2.16 -0.55
N CYS A 112 15.94 -2.96 -1.27
CA CYS A 112 15.70 -4.36 -0.94
C CYS A 112 16.97 -5.19 -1.02
N GLY A 113 17.44 -5.76 0.10
CA GLY A 113 18.63 -6.60 0.17
C GLY A 113 18.54 -7.86 -0.70
N ASN A 114 17.36 -8.47 -0.84
CA ASN A 114 17.16 -9.60 -1.73
C ASN A 114 17.36 -9.23 -3.20
N THR A 115 16.87 -8.05 -3.62
CA THR A 115 17.08 -7.53 -4.98
C THR A 115 18.55 -7.19 -5.21
N MET A 116 19.19 -6.53 -4.26
CA MET A 116 20.61 -6.21 -4.33
C MET A 116 21.45 -7.47 -4.53
N LYS A 117 21.20 -8.51 -3.72
CA LYS A 117 21.85 -9.82 -3.88
C LYS A 117 21.61 -10.46 -5.23
N ALA A 118 20.36 -10.47 -5.71
CA ALA A 118 20.00 -11.09 -6.98
C ALA A 118 20.59 -10.36 -8.20
N GLN A 119 20.84 -9.06 -8.10
CA GLN A 119 21.38 -8.21 -9.16
C GLN A 119 22.86 -7.88 -8.99
N ASN A 120 23.54 -8.44 -7.97
CA ASN A 120 24.92 -8.15 -7.61
C ASN A 120 25.16 -6.64 -7.44
N ILE A 121 24.29 -5.97 -6.67
CA ILE A 121 24.38 -4.55 -6.37
C ILE A 121 24.85 -4.38 -4.92
N GLU A 122 25.91 -3.64 -4.69
CA GLU A 122 26.33 -3.21 -3.36
C GLU A 122 25.75 -1.82 -3.04
N VAL A 123 25.71 -1.45 -1.75
CA VAL A 123 25.22 -0.12 -1.34
C VAL A 123 26.08 0.99 -1.97
N ALA A 124 27.35 0.76 -2.14
CA ALA A 124 28.29 1.70 -2.76
C ALA A 124 28.02 1.95 -4.26
N ASP A 125 27.29 1.03 -4.92
CA ASP A 125 26.90 1.20 -6.33
C ASP A 125 25.68 2.10 -6.48
N LEU A 126 24.90 2.28 -5.41
CA LEU A 126 23.68 3.09 -5.43
C LEU A 126 23.97 4.57 -5.24
N LEU A 127 23.05 5.40 -5.70
CA LEU A 127 23.04 6.82 -5.39
C LEU A 127 23.02 7.03 -3.86
N PRO A 128 23.62 8.12 -3.36
CA PRO A 128 23.68 8.39 -1.93
C PRO A 128 22.30 8.43 -1.24
N GLY A 129 22.25 8.03 0.02
CA GLY A 129 21.06 8.06 0.86
C GLY A 129 20.31 6.72 0.98
N PHE A 130 20.60 5.74 0.12
CA PHE A 130 20.00 4.41 0.25
C PHE A 130 20.53 3.63 1.45
N VAL A 131 19.59 3.03 2.18
CA VAL A 131 19.85 2.05 3.23
C VAL A 131 19.37 0.68 2.75
N ARG A 132 20.24 -0.32 2.84
CA ARG A 132 19.88 -1.70 2.54
C ARG A 132 18.96 -2.24 3.64
N VAL A 133 17.84 -2.87 3.24
CA VAL A 133 16.94 -3.59 4.14
C VAL A 133 17.12 -5.10 3.94
N ASP A 134 17.80 -5.73 4.89
CA ASP A 134 18.23 -7.15 4.78
C ASP A 134 17.06 -8.13 4.82
N GLU A 135 15.98 -7.80 5.52
CA GLU A 135 14.73 -8.57 5.53
C GLU A 135 13.98 -8.57 4.20
N GLY A 136 14.38 -7.70 3.29
CA GLY A 136 13.76 -7.54 1.97
C GLY A 136 12.63 -6.49 1.94
N GLY A 137 12.38 -5.96 0.73
CA GLY A 137 11.45 -4.84 0.53
C GLY A 137 10.01 -5.15 0.95
N VAL A 138 9.52 -6.36 0.69
CA VAL A 138 8.13 -6.76 1.04
C VAL A 138 7.93 -6.80 2.55
N VAL A 139 8.89 -7.36 3.29
CA VAL A 139 8.83 -7.40 4.77
C VAL A 139 8.91 -5.98 5.33
N ARG A 140 9.79 -5.13 4.77
CA ARG A 140 9.89 -3.72 5.17
C ARG A 140 8.57 -2.98 4.97
N LEU A 141 7.91 -3.15 3.82
CA LEU A 141 6.60 -2.55 3.54
C LEU A 141 5.54 -2.99 4.55
N ALA A 142 5.48 -4.29 4.86
CA ALA A 142 4.54 -4.81 5.85
C ALA A 142 4.78 -4.21 7.25
N ARG A 143 6.04 -4.06 7.65
CA ARG A 143 6.40 -3.40 8.92
C ARG A 143 6.01 -1.93 8.94
N LEU A 144 6.29 -1.18 7.86
CA LEU A 144 5.87 0.22 7.74
C LEU A 144 4.35 0.36 7.89
N GLN A 145 3.56 -0.52 7.26
CA GLN A 145 2.09 -0.51 7.45
C GLN A 145 1.70 -0.78 8.91
N ALA A 146 2.36 -1.72 9.59
CA ALA A 146 2.14 -1.97 11.01
C ALA A 146 2.56 -0.78 11.90
N GLU A 147 3.53 0.02 11.47
CA GLU A 147 3.98 1.28 12.08
C GLU A 147 3.05 2.48 11.77
N GLY A 148 1.96 2.26 11.02
CA GLY A 148 0.95 3.26 10.69
C GLY A 148 1.22 4.04 9.41
N TYR A 149 2.13 3.58 8.55
CA TYR A 149 2.33 4.19 7.23
C TYR A 149 1.21 3.79 6.26
N ALA A 150 0.63 4.78 5.58
CA ALA A 150 -0.22 4.53 4.42
C ALA A 150 0.63 3.94 3.29
N TYR A 151 0.14 2.87 2.66
CA TYR A 151 0.86 2.22 1.55
C TYR A 151 0.40 2.78 0.22
N LEU A 152 1.35 3.28 -0.58
CA LEU A 152 1.10 3.75 -1.94
C LEU A 152 1.99 3.01 -2.95
N ARG A 153 1.37 2.53 -4.02
CA ARG A 153 2.04 1.97 -5.19
C ARG A 153 1.46 2.62 -6.46
N PRO A 154 1.99 3.76 -6.86
CA PRO A 154 1.55 4.49 -8.04
C PRO A 154 1.77 3.75 -9.36
#